data_6333c4c0565babbf64913c38d037c121
#
_entry.id   6333c4c0565babbf64913c38d037c121
#
_cell.length_a   1.000
_cell.length_b   1.000
_cell.length_c   1.000
_cell.angle_alpha   90.00
_cell.angle_beta   90.00
_cell.angle_gamma   90.00
#
_symmetry.space_group_name_H-M   'P 1'
#
loop_
_entity.id
_entity.type
_entity.pdbx_description
1 polymer ?
#
loop_
_entity_poly.entity_id
_entity_poly.type
_entity_poly.pdbx_seq_one_letter_code
_entity_poly.pdbx_strand_id
1 'polypeptide(L)'
;HLWSRADAVYHRSNTGGGHWQVNGALPQSWKIAYKDLTFNVKTMGFKHTGIFPEQAVNWDMVSKLIKAQNREVKVLNLFAYTGAATVAALKAGASVVHVDASKGMVQWAKENAASSAVADKSVRWIVDDCIKFVKREIRRGNRYDIIIMDPPSYGRGPGGEVWKLENEVYGFVDLCKDVLSDDPLLMPLYHTTSS
;
A
#
# COMPACT_ATOMS: atom_id res chain seq x y z
N HIS A 1 -5.81 21.25 -24.99
CA HIS A 1 -5.38 20.00 -24.35
C HIS A 1 -5.43 20.16 -22.82
N LEU A 2 -5.95 19.16 -22.08
CA LEU A 2 -6.04 19.20 -20.61
C LEU A 2 -4.68 19.41 -19.93
N TRP A 3 -3.60 18.86 -20.51
CA TRP A 3 -2.23 18.98 -20.01
C TRP A 3 -1.68 20.41 -19.92
N SER A 4 -2.12 21.31 -20.79
CA SER A 4 -1.68 22.72 -20.75
C SER A 4 -2.29 23.49 -19.58
N ARG A 5 -3.26 22.92 -18.87
CA ARG A 5 -3.95 23.51 -17.72
C ARG A 5 -3.57 22.81 -16.41
N ALA A 6 -2.59 21.90 -16.43
CA ALA A 6 -2.13 21.20 -15.24
C ALA A 6 -1.37 22.18 -14.32
N ASP A 7 -1.68 22.14 -13.03
CA ASP A 7 -1.00 22.94 -12.00
C ASP A 7 0.44 22.48 -11.77
N ALA A 8 0.75 21.20 -12.06
CA ALA A 8 2.09 20.67 -12.05
C ALA A 8 2.28 19.56 -13.10
N VAL A 9 3.47 19.47 -13.67
CA VAL A 9 3.87 18.46 -14.64
C VAL A 9 5.18 17.84 -14.22
N TYR A 10 5.27 16.50 -14.23
CA TYR A 10 6.53 15.80 -13.96
C TYR A 10 7.30 15.57 -15.24
N HIS A 11 8.52 16.10 -15.31
CA HIS A 11 9.44 15.90 -16.41
C HIS A 11 10.44 14.81 -16.06
N ARG A 12 10.44 13.70 -16.83
CA ARG A 12 11.42 12.63 -16.69
C ARG A 12 12.77 13.07 -17.23
N SER A 13 13.84 12.69 -16.53
CA SER A 13 15.21 12.77 -17.03
C SER A 13 15.56 11.53 -17.85
N ASN A 14 16.38 11.67 -18.87
CA ASN A 14 16.92 10.57 -19.67
C ASN A 14 17.92 9.68 -18.88
N THR A 15 18.41 10.17 -17.73
CA THR A 15 19.37 9.46 -16.86
C THR A 15 18.73 8.86 -15.62
N GLY A 16 17.38 8.84 -15.56
CA GLY A 16 16.61 8.40 -14.41
C GLY A 16 16.18 9.56 -13.51
N GLY A 17 15.07 9.37 -12.81
CA GLY A 17 14.45 10.43 -12.00
C GLY A 17 13.75 11.50 -12.83
N GLY A 18 13.72 12.73 -12.32
CA GLY A 18 13.07 13.88 -12.96
C GLY A 18 12.74 14.98 -11.94
N HIS A 19 11.94 15.95 -12.36
CA HIS A 19 11.51 17.05 -11.52
C HIS A 19 10.06 17.46 -11.81
N TRP A 20 9.43 18.07 -10.84
CA TRP A 20 8.12 18.69 -10.99
C TRP A 20 8.28 20.15 -11.44
N GLN A 21 7.64 20.49 -12.56
CA GLN A 21 7.38 21.88 -12.95
C GLN A 21 6.03 22.27 -12.38
N VAL A 22 6.00 23.25 -11.50
CA VAL A 22 4.77 23.78 -10.90
C VAL A 22 4.38 25.05 -11.65
N ASN A 23 3.16 25.09 -12.18
CA ASN A 23 2.64 26.17 -13.04
C ASN A 23 1.72 27.14 -12.25
N GLY A 24 1.89 27.25 -10.95
CA GLY A 24 1.05 28.10 -10.10
C GLY A 24 1.30 27.86 -8.61
N ALA A 25 0.34 28.16 -7.77
CA ALA A 25 0.41 27.89 -6.34
C ALA A 25 -0.11 26.46 -6.05
N LEU A 26 0.79 25.48 -6.07
CA LEU A 26 0.46 24.13 -5.65
C LEU A 26 0.65 24.01 -4.11
N PRO A 27 -0.36 23.56 -3.34
CA PRO A 27 -0.17 23.31 -1.92
C PRO A 27 0.86 22.19 -1.69
N GLN A 28 1.55 22.21 -0.55
CA GLN A 28 2.52 21.15 -0.19
C GLN A 28 1.86 19.76 -0.13
N SER A 29 0.58 19.72 0.27
CA SER A 29 -0.25 18.52 0.23
C SER A 29 -1.72 18.93 0.05
N TRP A 30 -2.49 18.05 -0.55
CA TRP A 30 -3.94 18.23 -0.72
C TRP A 30 -4.66 16.89 -0.55
N LYS A 31 -5.97 16.95 -0.41
CA LYS A 31 -6.80 15.76 -0.25
C LYS A 31 -7.51 15.42 -1.55
N ILE A 32 -7.60 14.13 -1.83
CA ILE A 32 -8.46 13.57 -2.86
C ILE A 32 -9.43 12.58 -2.23
N ALA A 33 -10.62 12.46 -2.81
CA ALA A 33 -11.65 11.54 -2.35
C ALA A 33 -11.87 10.43 -3.37
N TYR A 34 -12.10 9.22 -2.87
CA TYR A 34 -12.61 8.10 -3.63
C TYR A 34 -13.72 7.42 -2.81
N LYS A 35 -14.97 7.54 -3.26
CA LYS A 35 -16.15 7.11 -2.50
C LYS A 35 -16.14 7.74 -1.09
N ASP A 36 -16.12 6.91 -0.05
CA ASP A 36 -16.08 7.30 1.35
C ASP A 36 -14.65 7.32 1.95
N LEU A 37 -13.63 7.22 1.10
CA LEU A 37 -12.21 7.30 1.47
C LEU A 37 -11.63 8.66 1.10
N THR A 38 -10.71 9.14 1.92
CA THR A 38 -9.98 10.39 1.71
C THR A 38 -8.48 10.15 1.86
N PHE A 39 -7.72 10.53 0.85
CA PHE A 39 -6.28 10.36 0.81
C PHE A 39 -5.56 11.70 0.73
N ASN A 40 -4.48 11.84 1.48
CA ASN A 40 -3.55 12.95 1.39
C ASN A 40 -2.55 12.64 0.27
N VAL A 41 -2.36 13.57 -0.64
CA VAL A 41 -1.40 13.47 -1.75
C VAL A 41 -0.51 14.70 -1.78
N LYS A 42 0.71 14.53 -2.28
CA LYS A 42 1.72 15.60 -2.44
C LYS A 42 2.69 15.24 -3.55
N THR A 43 3.32 16.24 -4.14
CA THR A 43 4.47 16.01 -5.01
C THR A 43 5.65 15.47 -4.18
N MET A 44 6.35 14.48 -4.71
CA MET A 44 7.54 13.88 -4.09
C MET A 44 8.76 14.17 -4.96
N GLY A 45 9.96 13.79 -4.52
CA GLY A 45 11.19 13.89 -5.32
C GLY A 45 11.19 13.02 -6.59
N PHE A 46 10.13 12.26 -6.83
CA PHE A 46 9.90 11.42 -8.01
C PHE A 46 8.44 11.53 -8.47
N LYS A 47 8.07 10.89 -9.58
CA LYS A 47 6.79 11.06 -10.28
C LYS A 47 5.52 10.77 -9.47
N HIS A 48 5.62 9.98 -8.41
CA HIS A 48 4.46 9.55 -7.64
C HIS A 48 3.96 10.63 -6.68
N THR A 49 2.66 10.67 -6.46
CA THR A 49 1.99 11.64 -5.58
C THR A 49 1.45 11.02 -4.29
N GLY A 50 1.81 9.76 -4.02
CA GLY A 50 1.42 9.06 -2.81
C GLY A 50 0.20 8.16 -2.97
N ILE A 51 -0.33 7.99 -4.19
CA ILE A 51 -1.42 7.06 -4.47
C ILE A 51 -1.31 6.51 -5.89
N PHE A 52 -1.84 5.32 -6.09
CA PHE A 52 -1.99 4.64 -7.37
C PHE A 52 -3.49 4.46 -7.66
N PRO A 53 -4.15 5.41 -8.35
CA PRO A 53 -5.60 5.39 -8.56
C PRO A 53 -6.09 4.16 -9.32
N GLU A 54 -5.25 3.57 -10.15
CA GLU A 54 -5.53 2.33 -10.89
C GLU A 54 -5.80 1.13 -9.97
N GLN A 55 -5.32 1.19 -8.71
CA GLN A 55 -5.57 0.16 -7.71
C GLN A 55 -6.98 0.24 -7.09
N ALA A 56 -7.78 1.25 -7.42
CA ALA A 56 -9.10 1.44 -6.84
C ALA A 56 -10.05 0.24 -7.05
N VAL A 57 -9.96 -0.43 -8.21
CA VAL A 57 -10.72 -1.67 -8.48
C VAL A 57 -10.36 -2.77 -7.49
N ASN A 58 -9.11 -2.86 -7.07
CA ASN A 58 -8.63 -3.84 -6.11
C ASN A 58 -9.09 -3.50 -4.69
N TRP A 59 -9.11 -2.21 -4.33
CA TRP A 59 -9.68 -1.77 -3.05
C TRP A 59 -11.16 -2.10 -2.94
N ASP A 60 -11.92 -1.88 -4.03
CA ASP A 60 -13.33 -2.23 -4.09
C ASP A 60 -13.57 -3.73 -3.96
N MET A 61 -12.77 -4.54 -4.67
CA MET A 61 -12.85 -6.00 -4.61
C MET A 61 -12.59 -6.50 -3.18
N VAL A 62 -11.50 -6.06 -2.55
CA VAL A 62 -11.16 -6.42 -1.16
C VAL A 62 -12.27 -5.98 -0.20
N SER A 63 -12.76 -4.75 -0.33
CA SER A 63 -13.84 -4.23 0.51
C SER A 63 -15.13 -5.06 0.36
N LYS A 64 -15.47 -5.48 -0.87
CA LYS A 64 -16.63 -6.33 -1.13
C LYS A 64 -16.47 -7.71 -0.49
N LEU A 65 -15.30 -8.33 -0.61
CA LEU A 65 -15.01 -9.62 0.02
C LEU A 65 -15.13 -9.56 1.54
N ILE A 66 -14.58 -8.52 2.18
CA ILE A 66 -14.65 -8.33 3.62
C ILE A 66 -16.11 -8.17 4.07
N LYS A 67 -16.87 -7.28 3.41
CA LYS A 67 -18.27 -7.00 3.76
C LYS A 67 -19.21 -8.19 3.57
N ALA A 68 -18.84 -9.14 2.72
CA ALA A 68 -19.62 -10.36 2.48
C ALA A 68 -19.47 -11.41 3.61
N GLN A 69 -18.53 -11.21 4.55
CA GLN A 69 -18.29 -12.17 5.62
C GLN A 69 -19.14 -11.84 6.87
N ASN A 70 -19.62 -12.89 7.53
CA ASN A 70 -20.30 -12.79 8.83
C ASN A 70 -19.35 -13.02 10.02
N ARG A 71 -18.04 -12.81 9.79
CA ARG A 71 -16.99 -12.99 10.80
C ARG A 71 -15.95 -11.87 10.66
N GLU A 72 -15.13 -11.72 11.68
CA GLU A 72 -13.95 -10.86 11.58
C GLU A 72 -13.02 -11.36 10.48
N VAL A 73 -12.54 -10.44 9.64
CA VAL A 73 -11.57 -10.71 8.59
C VAL A 73 -10.23 -10.09 8.97
N LYS A 74 -9.19 -10.89 8.95
CA LYS A 74 -7.80 -10.46 9.23
C LYS A 74 -7.05 -10.25 7.92
N VAL A 75 -6.58 -9.04 7.71
CA VAL A 75 -5.86 -8.64 6.49
C VAL A 75 -4.40 -8.36 6.82
N LEU A 76 -3.50 -8.95 6.04
CA LEU A 76 -2.08 -8.61 6.01
C LEU A 76 -1.78 -7.83 4.73
N ASN A 77 -1.38 -6.57 4.85
CA ASN A 77 -0.96 -5.73 3.73
C ASN A 77 0.55 -5.52 3.76
N LEU A 78 1.24 -6.07 2.77
CA LEU A 78 2.70 -6.09 2.62
C LEU A 78 3.12 -5.13 1.50
N PHE A 79 4.26 -4.45 1.64
CA PHE A 79 4.68 -3.35 0.78
C PHE A 79 3.59 -2.28 0.70
N ALA A 80 3.02 -1.97 1.87
CA ALA A 80 1.71 -1.34 1.97
C ALA A 80 1.71 0.15 1.62
N TYR A 81 2.88 0.73 1.37
CA TYR A 81 3.08 2.11 0.91
C TYR A 81 2.32 3.12 1.78
N THR A 82 1.59 4.05 1.18
CA THR A 82 0.76 5.05 1.88
C THR A 82 -0.59 4.53 2.36
N GLY A 83 -0.83 3.22 2.25
CA GLY A 83 -1.91 2.50 2.91
C GLY A 83 -3.29 2.62 2.30
N ALA A 84 -3.44 2.89 1.00
CA ALA A 84 -4.78 2.98 0.40
C ALA A 84 -5.58 1.68 0.56
N ALA A 85 -4.96 0.52 0.30
CA ALA A 85 -5.62 -0.78 0.52
C ALA A 85 -5.90 -1.06 2.00
N THR A 86 -5.01 -0.63 2.91
CA THR A 86 -5.22 -0.69 4.37
C THR A 86 -6.45 0.10 4.78
N VAL A 87 -6.55 1.35 4.33
CA VAL A 87 -7.68 2.24 4.65
C VAL A 87 -8.99 1.67 4.12
N ALA A 88 -9.00 1.13 2.89
CA ALA A 88 -10.17 0.49 2.30
C ALA A 88 -10.61 -0.75 3.10
N ALA A 89 -9.67 -1.61 3.52
CA ALA A 89 -9.95 -2.79 4.32
C ALA A 89 -10.49 -2.43 5.72
N LEU A 90 -9.90 -1.43 6.38
CA LEU A 90 -10.40 -0.91 7.67
C LEU A 90 -11.81 -0.33 7.55
N LYS A 91 -12.09 0.41 6.48
CA LYS A 91 -13.42 0.97 6.22
C LYS A 91 -14.47 -0.12 5.98
N ALA A 92 -14.04 -1.24 5.40
CA ALA A 92 -14.89 -2.42 5.20
C ALA A 92 -15.12 -3.25 6.47
N GLY A 93 -14.40 -2.98 7.57
CA GLY A 93 -14.59 -3.62 8.88
C GLY A 93 -13.56 -4.70 9.23
N ALA A 94 -12.48 -4.84 8.46
CA ALA A 94 -11.40 -5.79 8.78
C ALA A 94 -10.48 -5.28 9.90
N SER A 95 -9.78 -6.21 10.55
CA SER A 95 -8.55 -5.91 11.28
C SER A 95 -7.34 -6.05 10.34
N VAL A 96 -6.42 -5.08 10.38
CA VAL A 96 -5.34 -4.98 9.40
C VAL A 96 -3.97 -4.94 10.06
N VAL A 97 -3.02 -5.68 9.51
CA VAL A 97 -1.60 -5.48 9.76
C VAL A 97 -0.98 -4.85 8.52
N HIS A 98 -0.51 -3.62 8.67
CA HIS A 98 0.12 -2.82 7.63
C HIS A 98 1.64 -2.87 7.79
N VAL A 99 2.34 -3.37 6.79
CA VAL A 99 3.80 -3.53 6.82
C VAL A 99 4.44 -2.80 5.64
N ASP A 100 5.34 -1.89 5.95
CA ASP A 100 6.19 -1.22 4.96
C ASP A 100 7.57 -0.95 5.55
N ALA A 101 8.61 -1.01 4.74
CA ALA A 101 9.98 -0.77 5.16
C ALA A 101 10.27 0.71 5.47
N SER A 102 9.48 1.63 4.90
CA SER A 102 9.65 3.07 5.04
C SER A 102 8.83 3.64 6.19
N LYS A 103 9.49 4.15 7.22
CA LYS A 103 8.83 4.86 8.33
C LYS A 103 7.98 6.04 7.82
N GLY A 104 8.46 6.76 6.80
CA GLY A 104 7.73 7.89 6.21
C GLY A 104 6.44 7.45 5.52
N MET A 105 6.43 6.30 4.83
CA MET A 105 5.23 5.75 4.19
C MET A 105 4.22 5.26 5.23
N VAL A 106 4.68 4.57 6.28
CA VAL A 106 3.82 4.15 7.40
C VAL A 106 3.19 5.36 8.11
N GLN A 107 3.94 6.43 8.31
CA GLN A 107 3.39 7.66 8.88
C GLN A 107 2.32 8.29 7.96
N TRP A 108 2.57 8.34 6.67
CA TRP A 108 1.59 8.83 5.70
C TRP A 108 0.33 7.96 5.65
N ALA A 109 0.48 6.64 5.78
CA ALA A 109 -0.66 5.71 5.88
C ALA A 109 -1.53 6.00 7.10
N LYS A 110 -0.94 6.33 8.26
CA LYS A 110 -1.68 6.78 9.44
C LYS A 110 -2.46 8.08 9.20
N GLU A 111 -1.86 9.03 8.48
CA GLU A 111 -2.53 10.28 8.09
C GLU A 111 -3.72 10.01 7.15
N ASN A 112 -3.58 9.07 6.21
CA ASN A 112 -4.67 8.62 5.34
C ASN A 112 -5.79 7.92 6.12
N ALA A 113 -5.45 7.10 7.11
CA ALA A 113 -6.42 6.48 8.01
C ALA A 113 -7.20 7.53 8.82
N ALA A 114 -6.51 8.55 9.33
CA ALA A 114 -7.15 9.66 10.04
C ALA A 114 -8.08 10.47 9.10
N SER A 115 -7.62 10.81 7.90
CA SER A 115 -8.42 11.55 6.91
C SER A 115 -9.66 10.77 6.43
N SER A 116 -9.61 9.44 6.45
CA SER A 116 -10.72 8.54 6.09
C SER A 116 -11.58 8.13 7.29
N ALA A 117 -11.35 8.70 8.49
CA ALA A 117 -12.07 8.39 9.73
C ALA A 117 -12.04 6.88 10.09
N VAL A 118 -10.85 6.26 9.99
CA VAL A 118 -10.62 4.86 10.37
C VAL A 118 -9.37 4.68 11.27
N ALA A 119 -8.86 5.77 11.83
CA ALA A 119 -7.67 5.73 12.70
C ALA A 119 -7.91 4.98 14.03
N ASP A 120 -9.16 4.89 14.47
CA ASP A 120 -9.62 4.19 15.68
C ASP A 120 -9.88 2.68 15.44
N LYS A 121 -9.80 2.23 14.20
CA LYS A 121 -10.05 0.83 13.84
C LYS A 121 -8.87 -0.08 14.21
N SER A 122 -9.13 -1.40 14.20
CA SER A 122 -8.13 -2.40 14.55
C SER A 122 -7.02 -2.47 13.49
N VAL A 123 -5.92 -1.76 13.72
CA VAL A 123 -4.77 -1.74 12.82
C VAL A 123 -3.44 -1.79 13.58
N ARG A 124 -2.51 -2.60 13.07
CA ARG A 124 -1.11 -2.64 13.51
C ARG A 124 -0.22 -2.04 12.44
N TRP A 125 0.46 -0.96 12.78
CA TRP A 125 1.41 -0.26 11.91
C TRP A 125 2.82 -0.77 12.15
N ILE A 126 3.44 -1.37 11.15
CA ILE A 126 4.74 -2.04 11.25
C ILE A 126 5.72 -1.41 10.25
N VAL A 127 6.84 -0.92 10.76
CA VAL A 127 8.00 -0.51 9.94
C VAL A 127 9.00 -1.65 9.95
N ASP A 128 9.05 -2.43 8.87
CA ASP A 128 9.92 -3.61 8.81
C ASP A 128 10.08 -4.12 7.38
N ASP A 129 11.08 -4.96 7.16
CA ASP A 129 11.20 -5.80 5.97
C ASP A 129 10.08 -6.84 5.92
N CYS A 130 9.38 -6.94 4.79
CA CYS A 130 8.20 -7.80 4.64
C CYS A 130 8.56 -9.29 4.79
N ILE A 131 9.70 -9.74 4.26
CA ILE A 131 10.12 -11.15 4.36
C ILE A 131 10.41 -11.49 5.82
N LYS A 132 11.16 -10.65 6.51
CA LYS A 132 11.45 -10.83 7.94
C LYS A 132 10.18 -10.83 8.78
N PHE A 133 9.25 -9.94 8.46
CA PHE A 133 7.97 -9.86 9.16
C PHE A 133 7.18 -11.16 8.99
N VAL A 134 6.97 -11.65 7.76
CA VAL A 134 6.22 -12.90 7.48
C VAL A 134 6.87 -14.09 8.18
N LYS A 135 8.21 -14.24 8.13
CA LYS A 135 8.92 -15.29 8.86
C LYS A 135 8.66 -15.26 10.38
N ARG A 136 8.51 -14.08 10.97
CA ARG A 136 8.14 -13.95 12.40
C ARG A 136 6.68 -14.33 12.66
N GLU A 137 5.77 -13.96 11.77
CA GLU A 137 4.35 -14.30 11.90
C GLU A 137 4.13 -15.82 11.78
N ILE A 138 4.87 -16.51 10.90
CA ILE A 138 4.88 -17.98 10.83
C ILE A 138 5.27 -18.59 12.20
N ARG A 139 6.40 -18.15 12.77
CA ARG A 139 6.86 -18.65 14.08
C ARG A 139 5.88 -18.37 15.24
N ARG A 140 5.08 -17.28 15.12
CA ARG A 140 4.05 -16.91 16.10
C ARG A 140 2.74 -17.66 15.88
N GLY A 141 2.59 -18.37 14.78
CA GLY A 141 1.36 -19.06 14.41
C GLY A 141 0.23 -18.11 13.99
N ASN A 142 0.54 -16.86 13.66
CA ASN A 142 -0.48 -15.91 13.19
C ASN A 142 -0.96 -16.27 11.78
N ARG A 143 -2.26 -16.10 11.53
CA ARG A 143 -2.90 -16.40 10.25
C ARG A 143 -3.77 -15.24 9.79
N TYR A 144 -3.91 -15.11 8.47
CA TYR A 144 -4.63 -14.02 7.79
C TYR A 144 -5.57 -14.57 6.74
N ASP A 145 -6.74 -13.96 6.62
CA ASP A 145 -7.76 -14.36 5.64
C ASP A 145 -7.51 -13.73 4.27
N ILE A 146 -6.92 -12.55 4.27
CA ILE A 146 -6.51 -11.83 3.06
C ILE A 146 -5.06 -11.39 3.20
N ILE A 147 -4.25 -11.67 2.19
CA ILE A 147 -2.90 -11.11 2.06
C ILE A 147 -2.87 -10.25 0.81
N ILE A 148 -2.59 -8.97 0.98
CA ILE A 148 -2.40 -8.00 -0.11
C ILE A 148 -0.90 -7.73 -0.22
N MET A 149 -0.36 -7.74 -1.45
CA MET A 149 1.03 -7.37 -1.68
C MET A 149 1.20 -6.67 -3.03
N ASP A 150 1.90 -5.55 -3.02
CA ASP A 150 2.28 -4.77 -4.20
C ASP A 150 3.79 -4.50 -4.18
N PRO A 151 4.60 -5.56 -4.37
CA PRO A 151 6.04 -5.44 -4.23
C PRO A 151 6.63 -4.55 -5.33
N PRO A 152 7.57 -3.65 -5.00
CA PRO A 152 8.27 -2.85 -6.00
C PRO A 152 9.19 -3.74 -6.84
N SER A 153 9.53 -3.29 -8.05
CA SER A 153 10.54 -3.97 -8.89
C SER A 153 11.89 -4.07 -8.18
N TYR A 154 12.23 -3.03 -7.41
CA TYR A 154 13.43 -2.94 -6.58
C TYR A 154 13.14 -2.17 -5.29
N GLY A 155 13.73 -2.61 -4.18
CA GLY A 155 13.60 -1.96 -2.89
C GLY A 155 14.78 -2.23 -1.94
N ARG A 156 14.85 -1.45 -0.87
CA ARG A 156 15.77 -1.68 0.25
C ARG A 156 14.98 -1.73 1.55
N GLY A 157 15.24 -2.73 2.35
CA GLY A 157 14.73 -2.84 3.71
C GLY A 157 15.42 -1.90 4.68
N PRO A 158 14.86 -1.69 5.89
CA PRO A 158 15.41 -0.79 6.90
C PRO A 158 16.78 -1.24 7.44
N GLY A 159 17.13 -2.51 7.33
CA GLY A 159 18.44 -3.07 7.68
C GLY A 159 19.41 -3.20 6.50
N GLY A 160 19.10 -2.62 5.33
CA GLY A 160 19.92 -2.69 4.13
C GLY A 160 19.65 -3.91 3.24
N GLU A 161 18.62 -4.71 3.55
CA GLU A 161 18.17 -5.82 2.72
C GLU A 161 17.84 -5.33 1.31
N VAL A 162 18.19 -6.11 0.30
CA VAL A 162 17.89 -5.80 -1.09
C VAL A 162 16.76 -6.69 -1.57
N TRP A 163 15.69 -6.06 -2.05
CA TRP A 163 14.59 -6.72 -2.74
C TRP A 163 14.72 -6.50 -4.25
N LYS A 164 14.64 -7.59 -5.01
CA LYS A 164 14.49 -7.59 -6.47
C LYS A 164 13.34 -8.52 -6.83
N LEU A 165 12.29 -7.96 -7.42
CA LEU A 165 11.05 -8.69 -7.71
C LEU A 165 11.30 -9.99 -8.48
N GLU A 166 12.09 -9.92 -9.55
CA GLU A 166 12.40 -11.04 -10.44
C GLU A 166 13.03 -12.25 -9.72
N ASN A 167 13.76 -11.99 -8.61
CA ASN A 167 14.46 -13.02 -7.86
C ASN A 167 13.68 -13.52 -6.65
N GLU A 168 12.87 -12.65 -6.04
CA GLU A 168 12.31 -12.87 -4.69
C GLU A 168 10.82 -13.21 -4.70
N VAL A 169 10.06 -12.80 -5.73
CA VAL A 169 8.60 -12.84 -5.69
C VAL A 169 8.05 -14.26 -5.50
N TYR A 170 8.59 -15.25 -6.22
CA TYR A 170 8.09 -16.62 -6.12
C TYR A 170 8.29 -17.21 -4.74
N GLY A 171 9.53 -17.09 -4.19
CA GLY A 171 9.85 -17.56 -2.85
C GLY A 171 9.06 -16.83 -1.77
N PHE A 172 8.79 -15.54 -1.98
CA PHE A 172 8.00 -14.75 -1.04
C PHE A 172 6.52 -15.11 -1.07
N VAL A 173 5.93 -15.31 -2.24
CA VAL A 173 4.54 -15.78 -2.38
C VAL A 173 4.38 -17.14 -1.73
N ASP A 174 5.35 -18.06 -1.94
CA ASP A 174 5.33 -19.38 -1.31
C ASP A 174 5.41 -19.28 0.22
N LEU A 175 6.30 -18.45 0.75
CA LEU A 175 6.40 -18.17 2.18
C LEU A 175 5.09 -17.60 2.76
N CYS A 176 4.38 -16.76 2.03
CA CYS A 176 3.12 -16.16 2.47
C CYS A 176 1.99 -17.19 2.62
N LYS A 177 2.05 -18.34 1.96
CA LYS A 177 1.05 -19.41 2.13
C LYS A 177 1.02 -19.93 3.58
N ASP A 178 2.17 -19.91 4.26
CA ASP A 178 2.28 -20.38 5.64
C ASP A 178 1.64 -19.46 6.67
N VAL A 179 1.19 -18.27 6.27
CA VAL A 179 0.43 -17.34 7.12
C VAL A 179 -1.02 -17.14 6.63
N LEU A 180 -1.47 -17.91 5.64
CA LEU A 180 -2.89 -17.94 5.29
C LEU A 180 -3.69 -18.70 6.35
N SER A 181 -4.91 -18.26 6.60
CA SER A 181 -5.88 -19.00 7.40
C SER A 181 -6.32 -20.30 6.69
N ASP A 182 -7.00 -21.20 7.41
CA ASP A 182 -7.49 -22.45 6.82
C ASP A 182 -8.62 -22.22 5.81
N ASP A 183 -9.31 -21.08 5.88
CA ASP A 183 -10.35 -20.64 4.94
C ASP A 183 -10.01 -19.24 4.40
N PRO A 184 -8.99 -19.13 3.52
CA PRO A 184 -8.52 -17.84 3.02
C PRO A 184 -9.48 -17.29 1.97
N LEU A 185 -9.68 -15.96 2.00
CA LEU A 185 -10.55 -15.27 1.04
C LEU A 185 -9.78 -14.84 -0.21
N LEU A 186 -8.55 -14.39 -0.06
CA LEU A 186 -7.77 -13.83 -1.16
C LEU A 186 -6.28 -13.71 -0.83
N MET A 187 -5.44 -13.99 -1.84
CA MET A 187 -4.02 -13.62 -1.84
C MET A 187 -3.64 -13.00 -3.18
N PRO A 188 -4.05 -11.74 -3.46
CA PRO A 188 -3.69 -11.09 -4.71
C PRO A 188 -2.26 -10.60 -4.70
N LEU A 189 -1.56 -10.80 -5.79
CA LEU A 189 -0.31 -10.15 -6.13
C LEU A 189 -0.62 -9.00 -7.10
N TYR A 190 -0.38 -7.77 -6.68
CA TYR A 190 -0.46 -6.61 -7.55
C TYR A 190 0.94 -6.22 -7.97
N HIS A 191 1.15 -6.07 -9.24
CA HIS A 191 2.38 -5.52 -9.76
C HIS A 191 2.05 -4.33 -10.64
N THR A 192 2.40 -3.15 -10.18
CA THR A 192 2.39 -1.96 -11.01
C THR A 192 3.69 -1.94 -11.79
N THR A 193 3.63 -2.25 -13.08
CA THR A 193 4.75 -1.97 -13.98
C THR A 193 4.96 -0.46 -14.04
N SER A 194 5.79 0.04 -13.15
CA SER A 194 6.34 1.39 -13.29
C SER A 194 7.42 1.33 -14.38
N SER A 195 6.98 1.40 -15.63
CA SER A 195 7.86 1.74 -16.74
C SER A 195 8.25 3.22 -16.73
#